data_111d75060ccdd0bdf98e69acc657824a
#
_entry.id   111d75060ccdd0bdf98e69acc657824a
#
_cell.length_a   1.000
_cell.length_b   1.000
_cell.length_c   1.000
_cell.angle_alpha   90.00
_cell.angle_beta   90.00
_cell.angle_gamma   90.00
#
_symmetry.space_group_name_H-M   'P 1'
#
loop_
_entity.id
_entity.type
_entity.pdbx_description
1 polymer ?
#
loop_
_entity_poly.entity_id
_entity_poly.type
_entity_poly.pdbx_seq_one_letter_code
_entity_poly.pdbx_strand_id
1 'polypeptide(L)' 'MPLKLESSYLNGFVSQHEYEAIAPQVETAHQLLMSKTGMGNDFLGWVNLPTAYDKEEFARIKAAAKKIQGNSDVLSLIHI' A
#
# COMPACT_ATOMS: atom_id res chain seq x y z
N MET A 1 13.60 -4.20 0.91
CA MET A 1 13.53 -4.33 2.37
C MET A 1 12.12 -4.77 2.75
N PRO A 2 11.96 -5.87 3.45
CA PRO A 2 10.63 -6.32 3.86
C PRO A 2 10.03 -5.37 4.91
N LEU A 3 8.74 -5.18 4.84
CA LEU A 3 8.02 -4.46 5.88
C LEU A 3 7.91 -5.34 7.13
N LYS A 4 8.00 -4.70 8.28
CA LYS A 4 7.85 -5.37 9.57
C LYS A 4 6.89 -4.57 10.44
N LEU A 5 5.97 -5.26 11.09
CA LEU A 5 5.10 -4.65 12.08
C LEU A 5 5.71 -4.81 13.46
N GLU A 6 5.97 -3.69 14.15
CA GLU A 6 6.48 -3.70 15.52
C GLU A 6 5.34 -3.40 16.47
N SER A 7 4.87 -4.43 17.17
CA SER A 7 3.72 -4.33 18.07
C SER A 7 4.08 -4.55 19.54
N SER A 8 5.36 -4.71 19.85
CA SER A 8 5.79 -5.00 21.22
C SER A 8 5.43 -3.90 22.23
N TYR A 9 5.30 -2.66 21.75
CA TYR A 9 4.95 -1.53 22.60
C TYR A 9 3.48 -1.55 23.04
N LEU A 10 2.65 -2.40 22.44
CA LEU A 10 1.26 -2.59 22.84
C LEU A 10 1.13 -3.54 24.03
N ASN A 11 2.20 -4.26 24.37
CA ASN A 11 2.18 -5.17 25.49
C ASN A 11 1.89 -4.40 26.78
N GLY A 12 0.92 -4.86 27.56
CA GLY A 12 0.45 -4.16 28.75
C GLY A 12 -0.73 -3.22 28.52
N PHE A 13 -1.02 -2.85 27.26
CA PHE A 13 -2.17 -2.02 26.90
C PHE A 13 -3.27 -2.83 26.22
N VAL A 14 -2.89 -3.80 25.39
CA VAL A 14 -3.82 -4.68 24.67
C VAL A 14 -3.48 -6.12 25.01
N SER A 15 -4.44 -6.86 25.52
CA SER A 15 -4.26 -8.27 25.90
C SER A 15 -4.47 -9.19 24.69
N GLN A 16 -3.96 -10.40 24.80
CA GLN A 16 -4.19 -11.44 23.79
C GLN A 16 -5.69 -11.72 23.61
N HIS A 17 -6.45 -11.69 24.69
CA HIS A 17 -7.90 -11.89 24.65
C HIS A 17 -8.60 -10.82 23.80
N GLU A 18 -8.14 -9.58 23.88
CA GLU A 18 -8.71 -8.50 23.07
C GLU A 18 -8.43 -8.69 21.57
N TYR A 19 -7.22 -9.14 21.22
CA TYR A 19 -6.92 -9.50 19.84
C TYR A 19 -7.81 -10.61 19.32
N GLU A 20 -8.00 -11.66 20.13
CA GLU A 20 -8.85 -12.79 19.75
C GLU A 20 -10.31 -12.37 19.60
N ALA A 21 -10.76 -11.43 20.43
CA ALA A 21 -12.14 -10.97 20.39
C ALA A 21 -12.48 -10.23 19.08
N ILE A 22 -11.54 -9.48 18.51
CA ILE A 22 -11.79 -8.74 17.27
C ILE A 22 -11.38 -9.49 16.00
N ALA A 23 -10.68 -10.62 16.13
CA ALA A 23 -10.19 -11.37 14.98
C ALA A 23 -11.29 -11.74 13.97
N PRO A 24 -12.49 -12.20 14.37
CA PRO A 24 -13.56 -12.47 13.40
C PRO A 24 -14.02 -11.25 12.63
N GLN A 25 -14.04 -10.08 13.26
CA GLN A 25 -14.41 -8.83 12.58
C GLN A 25 -13.34 -8.42 11.56
N VAL A 26 -12.08 -8.58 11.90
CA VAL A 26 -10.96 -8.31 11.00
C VAL A 26 -11.02 -9.24 9.79
N GLU A 27 -11.29 -10.52 10.01
CA GLU A 27 -11.41 -11.49 8.93
C GLU A 27 -12.54 -11.12 7.97
N THR A 28 -13.69 -10.74 8.51
CA THR A 28 -14.84 -10.31 7.71
C THR A 28 -14.48 -9.06 6.87
N ALA A 29 -13.84 -8.08 7.49
CA ALA A 29 -13.41 -6.85 6.80
C ALA A 29 -12.41 -7.17 5.70
N HIS A 30 -11.48 -8.07 5.96
CA HIS A 30 -10.49 -8.50 4.96
C HIS A 30 -11.17 -9.17 3.76
N GLN A 31 -12.15 -10.03 3.99
CA GLN A 31 -12.90 -10.68 2.92
C GLN A 31 -13.68 -9.67 2.08
N LEU A 32 -14.29 -8.66 2.70
CA LEU A 32 -14.97 -7.61 1.97
C LEU A 32 -14.00 -6.83 1.07
N LEU A 33 -12.81 -6.55 1.55
CA LEU A 33 -11.78 -5.87 0.77
C LEU A 33 -11.34 -6.72 -0.42
N MET A 34 -11.00 -7.97 -0.20
CA MET A 34 -10.47 -8.86 -1.23
C MET A 34 -11.51 -9.24 -2.27
N SER A 35 -12.78 -9.41 -1.88
CA SER A 35 -13.87 -9.70 -2.80
C SER A 35 -14.42 -8.45 -3.49
N LYS A 36 -14.02 -7.26 -3.05
CA LYS A 36 -14.46 -5.96 -3.60
C LYS A 36 -15.97 -5.79 -3.52
N THR A 37 -16.56 -6.21 -2.40
CA THR A 37 -18.01 -6.16 -2.17
C THR A 37 -18.42 -5.17 -1.10
N GLY A 38 -17.46 -4.50 -0.46
CA GLY A 38 -17.74 -3.52 0.58
C GLY A 38 -17.94 -2.11 0.02
N MET A 39 -18.19 -1.16 0.92
CA MET A 39 -18.29 0.26 0.55
C MET A 39 -16.93 0.75 0.05
N GLY A 40 -16.98 1.57 -1.00
CA GLY A 40 -15.76 2.10 -1.61
C GLY A 40 -15.07 1.13 -2.56
N ASN A 41 -15.78 0.10 -2.99
CA ASN A 41 -15.23 -0.93 -3.88
C ASN A 41 -14.76 -0.40 -5.24
N ASP A 42 -15.19 0.78 -5.65
CA ASP A 42 -14.74 1.41 -6.89
C ASP A 42 -13.31 1.97 -6.79
N PHE A 43 -12.76 2.04 -5.57
CA PHE A 43 -11.47 2.68 -5.31
C PHE A 43 -10.41 1.68 -4.83
N LEU A 44 -10.45 0.44 -5.32
CA LEU A 44 -9.57 -0.65 -4.88
C LEU A 44 -8.47 -1.01 -5.88
N GLY A 45 -8.15 -0.12 -6.82
CA GLY A 45 -7.07 -0.35 -7.76
C GLY A 45 -5.69 -0.53 -7.12
N TRP A 46 -5.52 -0.06 -5.89
CA TRP A 46 -4.27 -0.14 -5.15
C TRP A 46 -4.00 -1.52 -4.52
N VAL A 47 -5.03 -2.35 -4.36
CA VAL A 47 -4.92 -3.61 -3.59
C VAL A 47 -3.88 -4.55 -4.18
N ASN A 48 -3.86 -4.69 -5.50
CA ASN A 48 -2.90 -5.56 -6.18
C ASN A 48 -1.88 -4.79 -7.02
N LEU A 49 -1.80 -3.47 -6.84
CA LEU A 49 -0.89 -2.62 -7.60
C LEU A 49 0.57 -3.05 -7.50
N PRO A 50 1.09 -3.52 -6.34
CA PRO A 50 2.49 -3.94 -6.27
C PRO A 50 2.87 -5.05 -7.23
N THR A 51 1.92 -5.86 -7.68
CA THR A 51 2.17 -6.94 -8.63
C THR A 51 1.51 -6.75 -9.99
N ALA A 52 0.42 -5.99 -10.04
CA ALA A 52 -0.42 -5.84 -11.24
C ALA A 52 -0.22 -4.50 -11.96
N TYR A 53 0.85 -3.77 -11.65
CA TYR A 53 1.15 -2.51 -12.33
C TYR A 53 1.58 -2.76 -13.78
N ASP A 54 1.39 -1.74 -14.63
CA ASP A 54 1.84 -1.76 -16.02
C ASP A 54 3.36 -1.62 -16.07
N LYS A 55 4.03 -2.73 -16.40
CA LYS A 55 5.50 -2.79 -16.38
C LYS A 55 6.13 -2.04 -17.54
N GLU A 56 5.43 -1.94 -18.66
CA GLU A 56 5.89 -1.15 -19.80
C GLU A 56 5.83 0.34 -19.48
N GLU A 57 4.73 0.78 -18.87
CA GLU A 57 4.62 2.16 -18.41
C GLU A 57 5.71 2.50 -17.40
N PHE A 58 5.95 1.61 -16.44
CA PHE A 58 7.00 1.80 -15.44
C PHE A 58 8.38 1.92 -16.08
N ALA A 59 8.65 1.08 -17.09
CA ALA A 59 9.92 1.17 -17.83
C ALA A 59 10.07 2.52 -18.55
N ARG A 60 8.97 3.05 -19.12
CA ARG A 60 8.98 4.38 -19.76
C ARG A 60 9.23 5.49 -18.74
N ILE A 61 8.62 5.39 -17.56
CA ILE A 61 8.85 6.35 -16.47
C ILE A 61 10.32 6.34 -16.06
N LYS A 62 10.92 5.18 -15.89
CA LYS A 62 12.33 5.06 -15.54
C LYS A 62 13.25 5.63 -16.62
N ALA A 63 12.94 5.38 -17.89
CA ALA A 63 13.71 5.91 -18.99
C ALA A 63 13.64 7.44 -19.05
N ALA A 64 12.46 8.01 -18.85
CA ALA A 64 12.28 9.46 -18.79
C ALA A 64 13.04 10.08 -17.61
N ALA A 65 12.97 9.44 -16.45
CA ALA A 65 13.71 9.90 -15.27
C ALA A 65 15.21 9.89 -15.51
N LYS A 66 15.73 8.84 -16.13
CA LYS A 66 17.15 8.74 -16.43
C LYS A 66 17.61 9.82 -17.43
N LYS A 67 16.78 10.09 -18.43
CA LYS A 67 17.06 11.15 -19.40
C LYS A 67 17.13 12.52 -18.72
N ILE A 68 16.19 12.82 -17.84
CA ILE A 68 16.16 14.08 -17.09
C ILE A 68 17.37 14.19 -16.17
N GLN A 69 17.73 13.11 -15.48
CA GLN A 69 18.93 13.08 -14.64
C GLN A 69 20.22 13.36 -15.45
N GLY A 70 20.26 12.92 -16.69
CA GLY A 70 21.42 13.11 -17.56
C GLY A 70 21.58 14.52 -18.12
N ASN A 71 20.49 15.29 -18.18
CA ASN A 71 20.52 16.63 -18.80
C ASN A 71 20.13 17.77 -17.84
N SER A 72 19.94 17.49 -16.56
CA SER A 72 19.48 18.48 -15.59
C SER A 72 20.17 18.25 -14.25
N ASP A 73 20.54 19.35 -13.58
CA ASP A 73 21.14 19.29 -12.26
C ASP A 73 20.08 19.35 -11.16
N VAL A 74 18.96 20.03 -11.43
CA VAL A 74 17.88 20.22 -10.46
C VAL A 74 16.54 20.04 -11.16
N LEU A 75 15.64 19.32 -10.51
CA LEU A 75 14.24 19.25 -10.88
C LEU A 75 13.40 19.82 -9.75
N SER A 76 12.52 20.77 -10.05
CA SER A 76 11.59 21.30 -9.07
C SER A 76 10.16 21.03 -9.51
N LEU A 77 9.31 20.70 -8.54
CA LEU A 77 7.89 20.44 -8.76
C LEU A 77 7.07 21.46 -7.98
N ILE A 78 6.21 22.18 -8.71
CA ILE A 78 5.24 23.06 -8.09
C ILE A 78 3.89 22.36 -8.14
N HIS A 79 3.29 22.16 -6.97
CA HIS A 79 2.06 21.41 -6.83
C HIS A 79 0.99 22.25 -6.13
N ILE A 80 -0.26 22.14 -6.59
CA ILE A 80 -1.40 22.82 -5.98
C ILE A 80 -2.06 21.90 -4.96
#